data_33d98ac59590e2016e3f3239f9e87f55
#
_entry.id   33d98ac59590e2016e3f3239f9e87f55
#
_cell.length_a   1.000
_cell.length_b   1.000
_cell.length_c   1.000
_cell.angle_alpha   90.00
_cell.angle_beta   90.00
_cell.angle_gamma   90.00
#
_symmetry.space_group_name_H-M   'P 1'
#
loop_
_entity.id
_entity.type
_entity.pdbx_description
1 polymer ?
#
loop_
_entity_poly.entity_id
_entity_poly.type
_entity_poly.pdbx_seq_one_letter_code
_entity_poly.pdbx_strand_id
1 'polypeptide(L)'
;MKLPALTAVSAALMSIGLAGCGPTEPAAPAAPAADANAVTSTLSTSPEIVAADIAARIKELADDKYEGRGPGDPEGEKAADWLAAEMKRIGLAPGNPDGTYFQVVKMVAQTADPKTSSLKIAGAGGKAWDLKMGPDAVFITRDQTNKTVSFTDSDLVFVGYGVVAPEANWNDYAGIDVKGKTVVMFVNDPGFVTNDDS
;
A
#
# COMPACT_ATOMS: atom_id res chain seq x y z
N MET A 1 -83.73 -0.96 -10.75
CA MET A 1 -82.99 -0.51 -9.57
C MET A 1 -81.84 0.34 -10.11
N LYS A 2 -81.90 1.68 -9.94
CA LYS A 2 -80.96 2.67 -10.49
C LYS A 2 -79.87 2.93 -9.45
N LEU A 3 -78.61 2.85 -9.86
CA LEU A 3 -77.47 3.34 -9.09
C LEU A 3 -77.18 4.81 -9.44
N PRO A 4 -76.93 5.68 -8.47
CA PRO A 4 -76.51 7.05 -8.72
C PRO A 4 -75.00 7.20 -8.94
N ALA A 5 -74.64 8.18 -9.77
CA ALA A 5 -73.29 8.59 -10.10
C ALA A 5 -72.57 9.25 -8.95
N LEU A 6 -71.32 8.91 -8.72
CA LEU A 6 -70.43 9.58 -7.76
C LEU A 6 -69.53 10.58 -8.49
N THR A 7 -69.69 11.84 -8.14
CA THR A 7 -68.90 12.98 -8.60
C THR A 7 -67.50 12.94 -8.02
N ALA A 8 -66.50 13.12 -8.87
CA ALA A 8 -65.09 13.22 -8.46
C ALA A 8 -64.80 14.65 -7.94
N VAL A 9 -64.28 14.73 -6.72
CA VAL A 9 -63.71 15.96 -6.15
C VAL A 9 -62.21 15.89 -6.31
N SER A 10 -61.67 16.80 -7.14
CA SER A 10 -60.20 16.99 -7.28
C SER A 10 -59.67 17.78 -6.09
N ALA A 11 -58.85 17.14 -5.26
CA ALA A 11 -58.04 17.82 -4.23
C ALA A 11 -56.65 18.12 -4.79
N ALA A 12 -56.36 19.40 -4.95
CA ALA A 12 -55.02 19.89 -5.26
C ALA A 12 -54.12 19.77 -4.02
N LEU A 13 -53.14 18.87 -4.05
CA LEU A 13 -52.06 18.85 -3.04
C LEU A 13 -50.96 19.82 -3.44
N MET A 14 -50.82 20.86 -2.65
CA MET A 14 -49.73 21.84 -2.68
C MET A 14 -48.53 21.21 -1.94
N SER A 15 -47.51 20.71 -2.68
CA SER A 15 -46.28 20.19 -2.10
C SER A 15 -45.32 21.33 -1.75
N ILE A 16 -45.20 21.63 -0.45
CA ILE A 16 -44.17 22.50 0.09
C ILE A 16 -42.86 21.72 0.10
N GLY A 17 -41.91 22.11 -0.77
CA GLY A 17 -40.56 21.56 -0.78
C GLY A 17 -39.76 22.06 0.41
N LEU A 18 -39.45 21.17 1.37
CA LEU A 18 -38.38 21.40 2.33
C LEU A 18 -37.04 21.19 1.63
N ALA A 19 -36.31 22.29 1.41
CA ALA A 19 -34.89 22.21 1.05
C ALA A 19 -34.10 21.75 2.29
N GLY A 20 -33.81 20.46 2.38
CA GLY A 20 -32.92 19.91 3.37
C GLY A 20 -31.45 20.18 2.94
N CYS A 21 -30.77 21.10 3.64
CA CYS A 21 -29.29 21.15 3.61
C CYS A 21 -28.73 19.90 4.31
N GLY A 22 -28.47 18.83 3.54
CA GLY A 22 -27.62 17.74 3.97
C GLY A 22 -26.15 18.15 3.85
N PRO A 23 -25.24 17.66 4.71
CA PRO A 23 -23.82 17.93 4.55
C PRO A 23 -23.35 17.35 3.21
N THR A 24 -22.77 18.22 2.39
CA THR A 24 -22.16 17.83 1.12
C THR A 24 -20.94 16.98 1.43
N GLU A 25 -21.04 15.69 1.19
CA GLU A 25 -19.89 14.79 1.21
C GLU A 25 -18.88 15.31 0.17
N PRO A 26 -17.58 15.47 0.52
CA PRO A 26 -16.61 15.96 -0.44
C PRO A 26 -16.53 14.95 -1.59
N ALA A 27 -16.79 15.42 -2.79
CA ALA A 27 -16.68 14.62 -4.00
C ALA A 27 -15.30 13.95 -4.05
N ALA A 28 -15.28 12.65 -4.27
CA ALA A 28 -14.05 11.91 -4.53
C ALA A 28 -13.28 12.63 -5.66
N PRO A 29 -11.94 12.76 -5.56
CA PRO A 29 -11.16 13.36 -6.63
C PRO A 29 -11.46 12.63 -7.93
N ALA A 30 -11.81 13.39 -8.96
CA ALA A 30 -12.04 12.86 -10.30
C ALA A 30 -10.81 12.06 -10.73
N ALA A 31 -11.03 10.86 -11.26
CA ALA A 31 -9.98 10.08 -11.88
C ALA A 31 -9.25 10.95 -12.91
N PRO A 32 -7.92 10.89 -13.01
CA PRO A 32 -7.19 11.64 -14.00
C PRO A 32 -7.77 11.33 -15.39
N ALA A 33 -8.08 12.39 -16.14
CA ALA A 33 -8.55 12.26 -17.51
C ALA A 33 -7.52 11.45 -18.30
N ALA A 34 -7.99 10.47 -19.06
CA ALA A 34 -7.12 9.65 -19.91
C ALA A 34 -6.31 10.56 -20.83
N ASP A 35 -5.00 10.64 -20.59
CA ASP A 35 -4.08 11.46 -21.36
C ASP A 35 -4.05 10.99 -22.82
N ALA A 36 -3.97 11.96 -23.74
CA ALA A 36 -3.89 11.76 -25.19
C ALA A 36 -2.63 10.98 -25.66
N ASN A 37 -1.77 10.57 -24.75
CA ASN A 37 -0.61 9.69 -24.94
C ASN A 37 -0.88 8.27 -24.45
N ALA A 38 -2.08 7.74 -24.68
CA ALA A 38 -2.42 6.40 -24.27
C ALA A 38 -1.37 5.39 -24.77
N VAL A 39 -0.66 4.79 -23.84
CA VAL A 39 0.23 3.65 -24.12
C VAL A 39 -0.63 2.55 -24.77
N THR A 40 -0.19 2.10 -25.94
CA THR A 40 -0.86 1.00 -26.64
C THR A 40 -0.01 -0.25 -26.59
N SER A 41 -0.59 -1.38 -26.23
CA SER A 41 0.08 -2.66 -26.39
C SER A 41 0.07 -3.06 -27.88
N THR A 42 1.26 -3.36 -28.39
CA THR A 42 1.48 -3.79 -29.80
C THR A 42 1.72 -5.29 -29.91
N LEU A 43 1.56 -6.05 -28.81
CA LEU A 43 1.78 -7.49 -28.85
C LEU A 43 0.74 -8.19 -29.73
N SER A 44 1.21 -9.17 -30.51
CA SER A 44 0.35 -10.10 -31.22
C SER A 44 0.40 -11.45 -30.51
N THR A 45 -0.73 -11.89 -29.99
CA THR A 45 -0.85 -13.15 -29.24
C THR A 45 -1.97 -13.98 -29.79
N SER A 46 -1.90 -15.30 -29.62
CA SER A 46 -2.98 -16.23 -29.99
C SER A 46 -4.00 -16.39 -28.85
N PRO A 47 -5.19 -16.95 -29.12
CA PRO A 47 -6.14 -17.32 -28.09
C PRO A 47 -5.60 -18.42 -27.15
N GLU A 48 -4.70 -19.27 -27.63
CA GLU A 48 -4.03 -20.30 -26.84
C GLU A 48 -2.95 -19.65 -25.96
N ILE A 49 -2.81 -20.14 -24.73
CA ILE A 49 -1.75 -19.70 -23.82
C ILE A 49 -0.47 -20.45 -24.22
N VAL A 50 0.45 -19.75 -24.90
CA VAL A 50 1.73 -20.29 -25.32
C VAL A 50 2.91 -19.61 -24.64
N ALA A 51 4.03 -20.31 -24.51
CA ALA A 51 5.22 -19.78 -23.85
C ALA A 51 5.76 -18.50 -24.52
N ALA A 52 5.62 -18.38 -25.83
CA ALA A 52 6.03 -17.18 -26.57
C ALA A 52 5.27 -15.92 -26.15
N ASP A 53 3.98 -16.03 -25.88
CA ASP A 53 3.15 -14.89 -25.44
C ASP A 53 3.51 -14.43 -24.03
N ILE A 54 3.85 -15.38 -23.16
CA ILE A 54 4.34 -15.09 -21.81
C ILE A 54 5.70 -14.41 -21.90
N ALA A 55 6.62 -14.95 -22.68
CA ALA A 55 7.95 -14.40 -22.89
C ALA A 55 7.91 -12.96 -23.45
N ALA A 56 7.00 -12.69 -24.39
CA ALA A 56 6.82 -11.36 -24.96
C ALA A 56 6.35 -10.35 -23.92
N ARG A 57 5.41 -10.70 -23.04
CA ARG A 57 4.94 -9.86 -21.93
C ARG A 57 6.02 -9.60 -20.88
N ILE A 58 6.76 -10.64 -20.52
CA ILE A 58 7.89 -10.52 -19.60
C ILE A 58 8.95 -9.60 -20.18
N LYS A 59 9.33 -9.79 -21.45
CA LYS A 59 10.31 -8.95 -22.14
C LYS A 59 9.89 -7.49 -22.16
N GLU A 60 8.63 -7.21 -22.46
CA GLU A 60 8.11 -5.85 -22.46
C GLU A 60 8.18 -5.22 -21.07
N LEU A 61 7.67 -5.91 -20.05
CA LEU A 61 7.67 -5.36 -18.68
C LEU A 61 9.06 -5.30 -18.04
N ALA A 62 10.02 -6.07 -18.52
CA ALA A 62 11.40 -6.04 -18.05
C ALA A 62 12.28 -5.00 -18.77
N ASP A 63 11.71 -4.24 -19.71
CA ASP A 63 12.44 -3.23 -20.47
C ASP A 63 12.88 -2.08 -19.56
N ASP A 64 14.08 -1.54 -19.82
CA ASP A 64 14.71 -0.47 -19.03
C ASP A 64 13.89 0.83 -19.02
N LYS A 65 13.02 1.02 -20.02
CA LYS A 65 12.11 2.20 -20.06
C LYS A 65 11.18 2.32 -18.87
N TYR A 66 11.01 1.26 -18.09
CA TYR A 66 10.19 1.24 -16.88
C TYR A 66 11.01 1.39 -15.58
N GLU A 67 12.33 1.52 -15.66
CA GLU A 67 13.25 1.85 -14.55
C GLU A 67 12.96 1.10 -13.23
N GLY A 68 12.65 -0.21 -13.33
CA GLY A 68 12.33 -1.04 -12.16
C GLY A 68 10.87 -0.97 -11.69
N ARG A 69 10.02 -0.14 -12.28
CA ARG A 69 8.56 -0.09 -12.01
C ARG A 69 8.21 0.20 -10.55
N GLY A 70 8.94 1.14 -9.94
CA GLY A 70 8.69 1.52 -8.54
C GLY A 70 7.25 2.01 -8.33
N PRO A 71 6.56 1.57 -7.27
CA PRO A 71 5.23 2.10 -6.96
C PRO A 71 5.28 3.59 -6.66
N GLY A 72 4.47 4.38 -7.37
CA GLY A 72 4.43 5.84 -7.25
C GLY A 72 5.49 6.60 -8.05
N ASP A 73 6.35 5.88 -8.78
CA ASP A 73 7.27 6.49 -9.74
C ASP A 73 6.59 6.61 -11.12
N PRO A 74 6.95 7.63 -11.93
CA PRO A 74 6.37 7.82 -13.27
C PRO A 74 6.52 6.60 -14.18
N GLU A 75 7.60 5.86 -14.04
CA GLU A 75 7.92 4.66 -14.81
C GLU A 75 7.09 3.46 -14.35
N GLY A 76 6.75 3.40 -13.06
CA GLY A 76 5.77 2.45 -12.52
C GLY A 76 4.36 2.70 -13.08
N GLU A 77 3.96 3.96 -13.17
CA GLU A 77 2.68 4.36 -13.78
C GLU A 77 2.63 3.97 -15.27
N LYS A 78 3.70 4.19 -16.04
CA LYS A 78 3.79 3.74 -17.44
C LYS A 78 3.63 2.22 -17.59
N ALA A 79 4.18 1.44 -16.66
CA ALA A 79 4.01 -0.01 -16.66
C ALA A 79 2.56 -0.41 -16.36
N ALA A 80 1.90 0.29 -15.44
CA ALA A 80 0.49 0.08 -15.13
C ALA A 80 -0.40 0.45 -16.34
N ASP A 81 -0.12 1.55 -17.03
CA ASP A 81 -0.81 1.96 -18.26
C ASP A 81 -0.67 0.91 -19.36
N TRP A 82 0.54 0.38 -19.54
CA TRP A 82 0.77 -0.69 -20.50
C TRP A 82 -0.03 -1.96 -20.16
N LEU A 83 -0.08 -2.33 -18.87
CA LEU A 83 -0.89 -3.48 -18.42
C LEU A 83 -2.39 -3.26 -18.71
N ALA A 84 -2.90 -2.06 -18.46
CA ALA A 84 -4.29 -1.71 -18.76
C ALA A 84 -4.56 -1.79 -20.27
N ALA A 85 -3.63 -1.30 -21.11
CA ALA A 85 -3.73 -1.40 -22.56
C ALA A 85 -3.71 -2.86 -23.03
N GLU A 86 -2.89 -3.71 -22.44
CA GLU A 86 -2.83 -5.14 -22.75
C GLU A 86 -4.11 -5.86 -22.34
N MET A 87 -4.65 -5.59 -21.15
CA MET A 87 -5.94 -6.12 -20.70
C MET A 87 -7.07 -5.74 -21.67
N LYS A 88 -7.10 -4.49 -22.09
CA LYS A 88 -8.07 -4.01 -23.10
C LYS A 88 -7.89 -4.70 -24.45
N ARG A 89 -6.63 -4.86 -24.91
CA ARG A 89 -6.30 -5.53 -26.17
C ARG A 89 -6.80 -6.97 -26.22
N ILE A 90 -6.66 -7.72 -25.12
CA ILE A 90 -7.13 -9.12 -25.02
C ILE A 90 -8.63 -9.23 -24.71
N GLY A 91 -9.34 -8.12 -24.62
CA GLY A 91 -10.81 -8.10 -24.49
C GLY A 91 -11.33 -8.19 -23.06
N LEU A 92 -10.50 -8.01 -22.05
CA LEU A 92 -10.96 -7.91 -20.67
C LEU A 92 -11.70 -6.60 -20.44
N ALA A 93 -12.83 -6.64 -19.76
CA ALA A 93 -13.54 -5.44 -19.33
C ALA A 93 -12.88 -4.84 -18.07
N PRO A 94 -12.98 -3.50 -17.89
CA PRO A 94 -12.54 -2.86 -16.65
C PRO A 94 -13.26 -3.44 -15.43
N GLY A 95 -12.53 -3.68 -14.36
CA GLY A 95 -13.09 -4.25 -13.12
C GLY A 95 -13.61 -3.22 -12.11
N ASN A 96 -13.21 -1.96 -12.24
CA ASN A 96 -13.64 -0.92 -11.32
C ASN A 96 -15.02 -0.34 -11.68
N PRO A 97 -15.80 0.09 -10.67
CA PRO A 97 -17.11 0.71 -10.89
C PRO A 97 -17.08 1.99 -11.73
N ASP A 98 -15.95 2.68 -11.75
CA ASP A 98 -15.71 3.89 -12.55
C ASP A 98 -15.37 3.61 -14.03
N GLY A 99 -15.31 2.32 -14.42
CA GLY A 99 -14.97 1.91 -15.77
C GLY A 99 -13.47 1.93 -16.08
N THR A 100 -12.60 1.99 -15.05
CA THR A 100 -11.15 1.94 -15.21
C THR A 100 -10.56 0.57 -14.87
N TYR A 101 -9.31 0.33 -15.30
CA TYR A 101 -8.52 -0.85 -14.92
C TYR A 101 -7.70 -0.63 -13.64
N PHE A 102 -7.79 0.55 -13.02
CA PHE A 102 -6.92 0.97 -11.93
C PHE A 102 -7.66 1.06 -10.61
N GLN A 103 -7.00 0.58 -9.56
CA GLN A 103 -7.37 0.86 -8.19
C GLN A 103 -6.34 1.81 -7.60
N VAL A 104 -6.78 3.00 -7.20
CA VAL A 104 -5.88 3.99 -6.57
C VAL A 104 -5.56 3.56 -5.14
N VAL A 105 -4.26 3.36 -4.88
CA VAL A 105 -3.73 3.10 -3.54
C VAL A 105 -2.94 4.32 -3.07
N LYS A 106 -3.42 4.96 -2.00
CA LYS A 106 -2.71 6.09 -1.40
C LYS A 106 -1.47 5.59 -0.66
N MET A 107 -0.31 6.10 -1.04
CA MET A 107 0.97 5.78 -0.40
C MET A 107 1.59 7.03 0.19
N VAL A 108 2.42 6.85 1.22
CA VAL A 108 3.22 7.90 1.82
C VAL A 108 4.69 7.49 1.71
N ALA A 109 5.48 8.28 1.00
CA ALA A 109 6.92 8.14 0.99
C ALA A 109 7.52 8.96 2.15
N GLN A 110 8.41 8.33 2.90
CA GLN A 110 9.13 8.98 3.98
C GLN A 110 10.64 8.79 3.78
N THR A 111 11.38 9.88 3.86
CA THR A 111 12.84 9.85 3.80
C THR A 111 13.38 10.44 5.09
N ALA A 112 14.16 9.67 5.84
CA ALA A 112 14.82 10.18 7.03
C ALA A 112 15.96 11.13 6.62
N ASP A 113 16.06 12.27 7.31
CA ASP A 113 17.15 13.22 7.08
C ASP A 113 18.40 12.77 7.88
N PRO A 114 19.52 12.40 7.22
CA PRO A 114 20.72 11.95 7.91
C PRO A 114 21.38 13.02 8.76
N LYS A 115 21.08 14.31 8.54
CA LYS A 115 21.65 15.40 9.32
C LYS A 115 20.97 15.59 10.67
N THR A 116 19.71 15.19 10.78
CA THR A 116 18.90 15.36 11.99
C THR A 116 18.57 14.02 12.67
N SER A 117 18.95 12.90 12.04
CA SER A 117 18.74 11.55 12.57
C SER A 117 19.98 11.06 13.30
N SER A 118 19.82 10.62 14.53
CA SER A 118 20.91 10.07 15.35
C SER A 118 20.41 8.96 16.26
N LEU A 119 21.29 8.00 16.58
CA LEU A 119 21.05 6.94 17.56
C LEU A 119 22.24 6.81 18.48
N LYS A 120 22.01 6.97 19.78
CA LYS A 120 23.04 6.75 20.81
C LYS A 120 22.64 5.57 21.67
N ILE A 121 23.57 4.66 21.85
CA ILE A 121 23.41 3.50 22.71
C ILE A 121 24.44 3.61 23.86
N ALA A 122 23.98 3.61 25.10
CA ALA A 122 24.84 3.55 26.27
C ALA A 122 24.90 2.12 26.81
N GLY A 123 26.09 1.61 27.00
CA GLY A 123 26.32 0.28 27.52
C GLY A 123 26.88 0.29 28.95
N ALA A 124 26.98 -0.88 29.54
CA ALA A 124 27.62 -1.06 30.87
C ALA A 124 29.08 -0.60 30.86
N GLY A 125 29.53 -0.05 31.99
CA GLY A 125 30.91 0.43 32.14
C GLY A 125 31.23 1.75 31.42
N GLY A 126 30.20 2.54 31.09
CA GLY A 126 30.36 3.86 30.46
C GLY A 126 30.68 3.81 28.96
N LYS A 127 30.62 2.65 28.32
CA LYS A 127 30.74 2.56 26.87
C LYS A 127 29.51 3.17 26.21
N ALA A 128 29.74 3.95 25.16
CA ALA A 128 28.66 4.52 24.35
C ALA A 128 28.99 4.39 22.85
N TRP A 129 27.97 4.21 22.05
CA TRP A 129 28.04 4.22 20.60
C TRP A 129 27.16 5.34 20.08
N ASP A 130 27.71 6.14 19.19
CA ASP A 130 27.00 7.19 18.44
C ASP A 130 26.91 6.74 17.00
N LEU A 131 25.78 6.12 16.63
CA LEU A 131 25.56 5.51 15.33
C LEU A 131 25.07 6.58 14.35
N LYS A 132 25.74 6.66 13.20
CA LYS A 132 25.41 7.59 12.13
C LYS A 132 24.55 6.92 11.08
N MET A 133 23.53 7.64 10.65
CA MET A 133 22.70 7.20 9.55
C MET A 133 23.51 7.08 8.26
N GLY A 134 23.37 5.96 7.58
CA GLY A 134 24.08 5.56 6.38
C GLY A 134 25.26 4.63 6.68
N PRO A 135 26.37 5.11 7.25
CA PRO A 135 27.53 4.26 7.53
C PRO A 135 27.29 3.15 8.55
N ASP A 136 26.55 3.46 9.63
CA ASP A 136 26.42 2.55 10.76
C ASP A 136 25.03 1.91 10.86
N ALA A 137 23.97 2.64 10.42
CA ALA A 137 22.59 2.20 10.55
C ALA A 137 21.67 2.90 9.57
N VAL A 138 20.51 2.31 9.31
CA VAL A 138 19.40 2.92 8.60
C VAL A 138 18.28 3.21 9.60
N PHE A 139 17.78 4.44 9.63
CA PHE A 139 16.68 4.84 10.50
C PHE A 139 15.42 5.01 9.68
N ILE A 140 14.35 4.38 10.13
CA ILE A 140 13.03 4.49 9.52
C ILE A 140 11.98 4.71 10.62
N THR A 141 10.90 5.38 10.28
CA THR A 141 9.72 5.50 11.13
C THR A 141 8.49 5.10 10.37
N ARG A 142 7.48 4.61 11.07
CA ARG A 142 6.14 4.38 10.51
C ARG A 142 5.14 5.46 10.92
N ASP A 143 5.59 6.44 11.70
CA ASP A 143 4.76 7.57 12.08
C ASP A 143 4.61 8.52 10.88
N GLN A 144 3.40 8.58 10.32
CA GLN A 144 3.08 9.43 9.17
C GLN A 144 2.59 10.82 9.58
N THR A 145 2.41 11.06 10.87
CA THR A 145 1.82 12.29 11.40
C THR A 145 2.90 13.27 11.85
N ASN A 146 3.90 12.76 12.56
CA ASN A 146 4.95 13.58 13.14
C ASN A 146 6.18 13.66 12.23
N LYS A 147 6.66 14.88 11.98
CA LYS A 147 7.90 15.11 11.22
C LYS A 147 9.15 14.66 11.98
N THR A 148 9.06 14.57 13.30
CA THR A 148 10.15 14.14 14.15
C THR A 148 9.63 13.15 15.18
N VAL A 149 10.31 12.02 15.28
CA VAL A 149 10.08 11.01 16.31
C VAL A 149 11.34 10.91 17.14
N SER A 150 11.21 11.00 18.47
CA SER A 150 12.33 10.88 19.39
C SER A 150 11.93 10.10 20.63
N PHE A 151 12.88 9.38 21.17
CA PHE A 151 12.77 8.74 22.49
C PHE A 151 14.14 8.78 23.17
N THR A 152 14.15 8.81 24.48
CA THR A 152 15.35 8.81 25.31
C THR A 152 15.20 7.83 26.46
N ASP A 153 16.32 7.37 26.99
CA ASP A 153 16.38 6.55 28.20
C ASP A 153 15.54 5.26 28.13
N SER A 154 15.47 4.67 26.92
CA SER A 154 14.81 3.40 26.71
C SER A 154 15.79 2.25 26.90
N ASP A 155 15.49 1.36 27.84
CA ASP A 155 16.28 0.15 28.04
C ASP A 155 16.29 -0.72 26.79
N LEU A 156 17.44 -1.30 26.46
CA LEU A 156 17.57 -2.26 25.37
C LEU A 156 17.39 -3.68 25.87
N VAL A 157 16.58 -4.46 25.19
CA VAL A 157 16.35 -5.88 25.47
C VAL A 157 16.55 -6.69 24.19
N PHE A 158 17.48 -7.64 24.24
CA PHE A 158 17.68 -8.56 23.13
C PHE A 158 16.68 -9.73 23.20
N VAL A 159 15.98 -10.00 22.10
CA VAL A 159 14.92 -11.00 22.00
C VAL A 159 15.14 -11.98 20.84
N GLY A 160 16.36 -12.44 20.62
CA GLY A 160 16.65 -13.38 19.55
C GLY A 160 16.18 -12.87 18.18
N TYR A 161 15.31 -13.60 17.52
CA TYR A 161 14.67 -13.22 16.28
C TYR A 161 13.31 -12.51 16.47
N GLY A 162 12.82 -12.40 17.71
CA GLY A 162 11.53 -11.81 18.01
C GLY A 162 10.33 -12.66 17.56
N VAL A 163 10.49 -13.97 17.49
CA VAL A 163 9.50 -14.91 16.96
C VAL A 163 8.71 -15.57 18.09
N VAL A 164 7.39 -15.70 17.86
CA VAL A 164 6.49 -16.54 18.67
C VAL A 164 5.85 -17.54 17.71
N ALA A 165 6.26 -18.80 17.77
CA ALA A 165 5.79 -19.92 16.94
C ALA A 165 5.40 -21.11 17.83
N PRO A 166 4.16 -21.15 18.35
CA PRO A 166 3.71 -22.22 19.25
C PRO A 166 3.79 -23.61 18.63
N GLU A 167 3.60 -23.71 17.32
CA GLU A 167 3.70 -24.95 16.54
C GLU A 167 5.11 -25.55 16.56
N ALA A 168 6.15 -24.70 16.72
CA ALA A 168 7.55 -25.11 16.87
C ALA A 168 8.02 -25.10 18.34
N ASN A 169 7.11 -24.88 19.30
CA ASN A 169 7.40 -24.69 20.71
C ASN A 169 8.46 -23.58 20.94
N TRP A 170 8.40 -22.53 20.14
CA TRP A 170 9.36 -21.43 20.14
C TRP A 170 8.71 -20.12 20.59
N ASN A 171 9.38 -19.43 21.52
CA ASN A 171 8.96 -18.11 21.98
C ASN A 171 10.14 -17.31 22.50
N ASP A 172 10.64 -16.41 21.70
CA ASP A 172 11.78 -15.52 22.05
C ASP A 172 11.46 -14.52 23.17
N TYR A 173 10.18 -14.30 23.46
CA TYR A 173 9.74 -13.41 24.54
C TYR A 173 9.46 -14.14 25.86
N ALA A 174 9.68 -15.46 25.93
CA ALA A 174 9.37 -16.23 27.14
C ALA A 174 10.18 -15.75 28.34
N GLY A 175 9.49 -15.26 29.36
CA GLY A 175 10.12 -14.77 30.59
C GLY A 175 10.79 -13.40 30.47
N ILE A 176 10.63 -12.68 29.37
CA ILE A 176 11.22 -11.37 29.13
C ILE A 176 10.13 -10.29 29.16
N ASP A 177 10.28 -9.28 30.00
CA ASP A 177 9.44 -8.08 29.99
C ASP A 177 10.01 -7.05 29.03
N VAL A 178 9.30 -6.81 27.93
CA VAL A 178 9.66 -5.82 26.90
C VAL A 178 8.80 -4.55 26.92
N LYS A 179 7.88 -4.45 27.88
CA LYS A 179 6.94 -3.32 27.92
C LYS A 179 7.68 -2.01 28.18
N GLY A 180 7.50 -1.03 27.25
CA GLY A 180 8.16 0.29 27.33
C GLY A 180 9.65 0.28 27.04
N LYS A 181 10.20 -0.83 26.56
CA LYS A 181 11.62 -0.97 26.22
C LYS A 181 11.83 -1.02 24.72
N THR A 182 13.06 -0.79 24.30
CA THR A 182 13.49 -0.97 22.92
C THR A 182 14.00 -2.39 22.74
N VAL A 183 13.38 -3.15 21.85
CA VAL A 183 13.82 -4.50 21.53
C VAL A 183 14.91 -4.48 20.46
N VAL A 184 15.88 -5.35 20.62
CA VAL A 184 16.93 -5.65 19.64
C VAL A 184 16.73 -7.09 19.19
N MET A 185 16.68 -7.31 17.87
CA MET A 185 16.49 -8.64 17.33
C MET A 185 17.37 -8.84 16.08
N PHE A 186 17.65 -10.09 15.79
CA PHE A 186 18.25 -10.45 14.50
C PHE A 186 17.25 -10.27 13.36
N VAL A 187 17.76 -9.92 12.19
CA VAL A 187 17.03 -10.03 10.92
C VAL A 187 17.17 -11.47 10.47
N ASN A 188 16.13 -12.03 9.93
CA ASN A 188 15.99 -13.41 9.46
C ASN A 188 15.09 -14.26 10.38
N ASP A 189 15.02 -15.54 10.12
CA ASP A 189 14.29 -16.50 10.94
C ASP A 189 15.27 -17.42 11.70
N PRO A 190 14.79 -18.13 12.73
CA PRO A 190 15.64 -19.02 13.51
C PRO A 190 15.96 -20.38 12.83
N GLY A 191 15.64 -20.56 11.54
CA GLY A 191 16.00 -21.76 10.75
C GLY A 191 15.21 -23.03 11.06
N PHE A 192 14.34 -23.05 12.07
CA PHE A 192 13.64 -24.28 12.48
C PHE A 192 12.59 -24.79 11.46
N VAL A 193 12.17 -23.93 10.52
CA VAL A 193 11.22 -24.31 9.45
C VAL A 193 11.94 -24.77 8.19
N THR A 194 13.06 -24.14 7.86
CA THR A 194 13.77 -24.33 6.59
C THR A 194 14.92 -25.31 6.68
N ASN A 195 15.39 -25.67 7.88
CA ASN A 195 16.68 -26.36 8.11
C ASN A 195 17.84 -25.62 7.44
N ASP A 196 17.72 -24.31 7.28
CA ASP A 196 18.76 -23.48 6.70
C ASP A 196 19.47 -22.75 7.83
N ASP A 197 20.73 -23.09 8.03
CA ASP A 197 21.60 -22.51 9.08
C ASP A 197 22.21 -21.17 8.64
N SER A 198 21.64 -20.50 7.61
CA SER A 198 22.14 -19.26 7.01
C SER A 198 21.78 -17.98 7.76
#